data_99ec82fe8a45696d8195a42e8912ed79
#
_entry.id   99ec82fe8a45696d8195a42e8912ed79
#
_cell.length_a   1.000
_cell.length_b   1.000
_cell.length_c   1.000
_cell.angle_alpha   90.00
_cell.angle_beta   90.00
_cell.angle_gamma   90.00
#
_symmetry.space_group_name_H-M   'P 1'
#
loop_
_entity.id
_entity.type
_entity.pdbx_description
1 polymer ?
#
loop_
_entity_poly.entity_id
_entity_poly.type
_entity_poly.pdbx_seq_one_letter_code
_entity_poly.pdbx_strand_id
1 'polypeptide(L)'
;VALTGHPILALAAAMAAGVCSGFVTAFLQTRLGVESIMAGIIVNTGLYTINLAAMGFSSTMSLVKTETIFSLAKKSLGFLGSWYKLVLVGVIIALACAAMLGFLGTRLGLSIRATGDNTAMVRASSINPAFTITVGLCVSGALCALSGGLLAQYQKSCDINVGTGMVTIALASLIIGETLVGKPVSYTHLTLPT
;
A
#
# COMPACT_ATOMS: atom_id res chain seq x y z
N VAL A 1 -7.43 11.00 -12.99
CA VAL A 1 -8.53 10.76 -13.95
C VAL A 1 -9.21 12.07 -14.31
N ALA A 2 -9.63 12.87 -13.35
CA ALA A 2 -10.31 14.14 -13.60
C ALA A 2 -9.45 15.14 -14.40
N LEU A 3 -8.14 15.17 -14.18
CA LEU A 3 -7.21 16.10 -14.85
C LEU A 3 -6.64 15.55 -16.16
N THR A 4 -6.39 14.25 -16.25
CA THR A 4 -5.67 13.66 -17.39
C THR A 4 -6.56 12.94 -18.39
N GLY A 5 -7.83 12.68 -18.06
CA GLY A 5 -8.75 11.90 -18.90
C GLY A 5 -8.35 10.43 -19.14
N HIS A 6 -7.12 10.03 -18.78
CA HIS A 6 -6.62 8.68 -18.96
C HIS A 6 -6.58 7.91 -17.63
N PRO A 7 -7.37 6.85 -17.47
CA PRO A 7 -7.48 6.13 -16.20
C PRO A 7 -6.19 5.37 -15.81
N ILE A 8 -5.41 4.92 -16.78
CA ILE A 8 -4.13 4.23 -16.54
C ILE A 8 -3.08 5.20 -16.01
N LEU A 9 -2.97 6.40 -16.60
CA LEU A 9 -2.07 7.45 -16.12
C LEU A 9 -2.43 7.89 -14.70
N ALA A 10 -3.73 7.96 -14.38
CA ALA A 10 -4.19 8.28 -13.03
C ALA A 10 -3.75 7.22 -12.00
N LEU A 11 -3.77 5.94 -12.39
CA LEU A 11 -3.32 4.85 -11.52
C LEU A 11 -1.80 4.92 -11.30
N ALA A 12 -1.03 5.18 -12.37
CA ALA A 12 0.42 5.37 -12.27
C ALA A 12 0.79 6.58 -11.39
N ALA A 13 0.05 7.69 -11.53
CA ALA A 13 0.23 8.88 -10.69
C ALA A 13 -0.12 8.58 -9.22
N ALA A 14 -1.17 7.80 -8.96
CA ALA A 14 -1.51 7.36 -7.60
C ALA A 14 -0.39 6.51 -7.00
N MET A 15 0.17 5.57 -7.76
CA MET A 15 1.31 4.77 -7.30
C MET A 15 2.52 5.64 -7.00
N ALA A 16 2.86 6.61 -7.85
CA ALA A 16 3.95 7.55 -7.62
C ALA A 16 3.74 8.37 -6.34
N ALA A 17 2.53 8.87 -6.11
CA ALA A 17 2.18 9.57 -4.86
C ALA A 17 2.32 8.65 -3.64
N GLY A 18 1.94 7.38 -3.76
CA GLY A 18 2.14 6.38 -2.70
C GLY A 18 3.60 6.10 -2.40
N VAL A 19 4.46 6.03 -3.43
CA VAL A 19 5.93 5.93 -3.24
C VAL A 19 6.47 7.14 -2.50
N CYS A 20 6.05 8.36 -2.87
CA CYS A 20 6.46 9.58 -2.18
C CYS A 20 6.03 9.58 -0.71
N SER A 21 4.80 9.19 -0.42
CA SER A 21 4.28 9.03 0.94
C SER A 21 5.11 8.02 1.75
N GLY A 22 5.36 6.84 1.16
CA GLY A 22 6.19 5.81 1.77
C GLY A 22 7.63 6.29 2.03
N PHE A 23 8.19 7.07 1.11
CA PHE A 23 9.51 7.66 1.28
C PHE A 23 9.56 8.66 2.44
N VAL A 24 8.56 9.54 2.57
CA VAL A 24 8.46 10.49 3.68
C VAL A 24 8.34 9.74 5.02
N THR A 25 7.51 8.70 5.09
CA THR A 25 7.39 7.86 6.29
C THR A 25 8.72 7.20 6.64
N ALA A 26 9.41 6.65 5.64
CA ALA A 26 10.71 6.03 5.82
C ALA A 26 11.78 7.02 6.29
N PHE A 27 11.76 8.24 5.77
CA PHE A 27 12.68 9.31 6.17
C PHE A 27 12.48 9.67 7.65
N LEU A 28 11.23 9.85 8.09
CA LEU A 28 10.90 10.10 9.50
C LEU A 28 11.41 8.97 10.41
N GLN A 29 11.21 7.72 10.00
CA GLN A 29 11.60 6.56 10.78
C GLN A 29 13.11 6.34 10.80
N THR A 30 13.80 6.46 9.66
CA THR A 30 15.22 6.09 9.56
C THR A 30 16.17 7.22 9.90
N ARG A 31 15.79 8.48 9.66
CA ARG A 31 16.65 9.66 9.90
C ARG A 31 16.32 10.38 11.20
N LEU A 32 15.03 10.50 11.52
CA LEU A 32 14.59 11.20 12.73
C LEU A 32 14.38 10.25 13.92
N GLY A 33 14.45 8.93 13.69
CA GLY A 33 14.28 7.93 14.74
C GLY A 33 12.86 7.87 15.31
N VAL A 34 11.87 8.37 14.56
CA VAL A 34 10.47 8.33 14.99
C VAL A 34 9.98 6.90 14.95
N GLU A 35 9.22 6.47 15.94
CA GLU A 35 8.62 5.15 15.99
C GLU A 35 7.70 4.93 14.77
N SER A 36 7.70 3.71 14.22
CA SER A 36 7.03 3.35 12.96
C SER A 36 5.55 3.75 12.94
N ILE A 37 4.82 3.51 14.02
CA ILE A 37 3.39 3.83 14.13
C ILE A 37 3.19 5.35 14.14
N MET A 38 3.99 6.08 14.92
CA MET A 38 3.92 7.54 14.99
C MET A 38 4.26 8.19 13.64
N ALA A 39 5.30 7.71 12.95
CA ALA A 39 5.66 8.19 11.63
C ALA A 39 4.49 8.04 10.64
N GLY A 40 3.79 6.91 10.67
CA GLY A 40 2.61 6.67 9.85
C GLY A 40 1.46 7.65 10.15
N ILE A 41 1.17 7.90 11.42
CA ILE A 41 0.11 8.84 11.84
C ILE A 41 0.43 10.28 11.39
N ILE A 42 1.67 10.73 11.58
CA ILE A 42 2.12 12.08 11.17
C ILE A 42 1.95 12.26 9.67
N VAL A 43 2.43 11.29 8.87
CA VAL A 43 2.33 11.36 7.41
C VAL A 43 0.88 11.30 6.96
N ASN A 44 0.05 10.44 7.56
CA ASN A 44 -1.37 10.35 7.24
C ASN A 44 -2.10 11.67 7.48
N THR A 45 -1.83 12.33 8.62
CA THR A 45 -2.42 13.63 8.95
C THR A 45 -1.95 14.73 8.00
N GLY A 46 -0.66 14.74 7.65
CA GLY A 46 -0.12 15.67 6.66
C GLY A 46 -0.71 15.48 5.27
N LEU A 47 -0.82 14.23 4.82
CA LEU A 47 -1.42 13.89 3.54
C LEU A 47 -2.91 14.22 3.47
N TYR A 48 -3.64 14.13 4.58
CA TYR A 48 -5.04 14.53 4.64
C TYR A 48 -5.23 15.98 4.21
N THR A 49 -4.40 16.89 4.72
CA THR A 49 -4.44 18.31 4.36
C THR A 49 -4.08 18.54 2.88
N ILE A 50 -3.06 17.84 2.37
CA ILE A 50 -2.67 17.95 0.96
C ILE A 50 -3.77 17.41 0.05
N ASN A 51 -4.39 16.29 0.40
CA ASN A 51 -5.50 15.71 -0.35
C ASN A 51 -6.71 16.64 -0.36
N LEU A 52 -7.06 17.26 0.77
CA LEU A 52 -8.15 18.22 0.87
C LEU A 52 -7.89 19.43 -0.04
N ALA A 53 -6.68 19.96 -0.05
CA ALA A 53 -6.29 21.05 -0.94
C ALA A 53 -6.35 20.65 -2.41
N ALA A 54 -5.88 19.44 -2.76
CA ALA A 54 -5.92 18.91 -4.12
C ALA A 54 -7.36 18.66 -4.62
N MET A 55 -8.30 18.35 -3.72
CA MET A 55 -9.73 18.18 -4.03
C MET A 55 -10.51 19.51 -4.05
N GLY A 56 -9.83 20.66 -3.93
CA GLY A 56 -10.46 21.98 -3.93
C GLY A 56 -11.31 22.26 -2.69
N PHE A 57 -10.87 21.77 -1.53
CA PHE A 57 -11.56 21.88 -0.23
C PHE A 57 -12.95 21.21 -0.20
N SER A 58 -13.21 20.29 -1.12
CA SER A 58 -14.41 19.45 -1.13
C SER A 58 -14.08 18.09 -0.51
N SER A 59 -14.93 17.57 0.39
CA SER A 59 -14.70 16.26 1.00
C SER A 59 -14.99 15.10 0.03
N THR A 60 -15.82 15.35 -1.00
CA THR A 60 -16.20 14.33 -2.00
C THR A 60 -16.06 14.87 -3.41
N MET A 61 -15.48 14.08 -4.30
CA MET A 61 -15.38 14.39 -5.72
C MET A 61 -16.02 13.26 -6.53
N SER A 62 -16.99 13.61 -7.39
CA SER A 62 -17.66 12.66 -8.26
C SER A 62 -16.86 12.44 -9.54
N LEU A 63 -16.57 11.19 -9.87
CA LEU A 63 -15.88 10.74 -11.08
C LEU A 63 -16.86 10.17 -12.14
N VAL A 64 -18.16 10.39 -11.97
CA VAL A 64 -19.19 9.81 -12.84
C VAL A 64 -19.05 10.23 -14.30
N LYS A 65 -18.54 11.45 -14.55
CA LYS A 65 -18.34 11.99 -15.91
C LYS A 65 -17.01 11.60 -16.56
N THR A 66 -16.14 10.89 -15.84
CA THR A 66 -14.82 10.51 -16.33
C THR A 66 -14.77 9.03 -16.71
N GLU A 67 -14.01 8.72 -17.77
CA GLU A 67 -13.76 7.34 -18.15
C GLU A 67 -12.89 6.66 -17.08
N THR A 68 -13.35 5.54 -16.57
CA THR A 68 -12.65 4.70 -15.60
C THR A 68 -12.10 3.47 -16.30
N ILE A 69 -11.12 2.78 -15.69
CA ILE A 69 -10.63 1.49 -16.21
C ILE A 69 -11.79 0.51 -16.40
N PHE A 70 -12.78 0.55 -15.51
CA PHE A 70 -13.97 -0.30 -15.60
C PHE A 70 -14.87 0.06 -16.80
N SER A 71 -14.94 1.32 -17.22
CA SER A 71 -15.71 1.71 -18.42
C SER A 71 -14.98 1.31 -19.71
N LEU A 72 -13.67 1.43 -19.73
CA LEU A 72 -12.82 0.93 -20.83
C LEU A 72 -12.88 -0.60 -20.96
N ALA A 73 -12.78 -1.31 -19.83
CA ALA A 73 -12.90 -2.77 -19.80
C ALA A 73 -14.28 -3.25 -20.25
N LYS A 74 -15.36 -2.53 -19.90
CA LYS A 74 -16.71 -2.82 -20.39
C LYS A 74 -16.80 -2.74 -21.92
N LYS A 75 -16.10 -1.77 -22.53
CA LYS A 75 -16.05 -1.62 -23.99
C LYS A 75 -15.29 -2.75 -24.67
N SER A 76 -14.25 -3.31 -23.99
CA SER A 76 -13.41 -4.39 -24.53
C SER A 76 -13.94 -5.81 -24.20
N LEU A 77 -14.54 -5.99 -22.99
CA LEU A 77 -15.02 -7.28 -22.48
C LEU A 77 -16.56 -7.36 -22.36
N GLY A 78 -17.29 -6.64 -23.20
CA GLY A 78 -18.76 -6.58 -23.18
C GLY A 78 -19.46 -7.94 -23.23
N PHE A 79 -18.79 -8.99 -23.66
CA PHE A 79 -19.28 -10.36 -23.72
C PHE A 79 -19.49 -11.02 -22.33
N LEU A 80 -18.83 -10.55 -21.26
CA LEU A 80 -18.90 -11.17 -19.92
C LEU A 80 -20.03 -10.61 -19.03
N GLY A 81 -20.95 -9.78 -19.54
CA GLY A 81 -22.08 -9.26 -18.76
C GLY A 81 -21.64 -8.57 -17.47
N SER A 82 -22.22 -8.94 -16.33
CA SER A 82 -21.95 -8.30 -15.02
C SER A 82 -20.63 -8.75 -14.36
N TRP A 83 -20.02 -9.83 -14.83
CA TRP A 83 -18.82 -10.45 -14.24
C TRP A 83 -17.49 -9.79 -14.64
N TYR A 84 -17.50 -8.93 -15.68
CA TYR A 84 -16.28 -8.27 -16.16
C TYR A 84 -15.52 -7.49 -15.08
N LYS A 85 -16.24 -6.91 -14.10
CA LYS A 85 -15.64 -6.15 -13.00
C LYS A 85 -14.82 -7.07 -12.08
N LEU A 86 -15.38 -8.23 -11.77
CA LEU A 86 -14.75 -9.21 -10.89
C LEU A 86 -13.52 -9.82 -11.55
N VAL A 87 -13.63 -10.16 -12.83
CA VAL A 87 -12.50 -10.68 -13.62
C VAL A 87 -11.38 -9.63 -13.73
N LEU A 88 -11.71 -8.39 -14.03
CA LEU A 88 -10.72 -7.32 -14.15
C LEU A 88 -9.97 -7.10 -12.83
N VAL A 89 -10.69 -6.99 -11.71
CA VAL A 89 -10.07 -6.83 -10.38
C VAL A 89 -9.23 -8.05 -10.05
N GLY A 90 -9.72 -9.26 -10.32
CA GLY A 90 -8.98 -10.50 -10.11
C GLY A 90 -7.66 -10.55 -10.88
N VAL A 91 -7.66 -10.12 -12.14
CA VAL A 91 -6.44 -10.06 -12.98
C VAL A 91 -5.44 -9.05 -12.41
N ILE A 92 -5.90 -7.86 -11.99
CA ILE A 92 -5.03 -6.84 -11.41
C ILE A 92 -4.42 -7.34 -10.09
N ILE A 93 -5.21 -7.99 -9.23
CA ILE A 93 -4.72 -8.59 -7.98
C ILE A 93 -3.70 -9.69 -8.28
N ALA A 94 -3.99 -10.59 -9.20
CA ALA A 94 -3.07 -11.67 -9.58
C ALA A 94 -1.74 -11.12 -10.10
N LEU A 95 -1.79 -10.07 -10.92
CA LEU A 95 -0.60 -9.41 -11.46
C LEU A 95 0.20 -8.69 -10.34
N ALA A 96 -0.48 -8.03 -9.41
CA ALA A 96 0.16 -7.39 -8.25
C ALA A 96 0.82 -8.45 -7.34
N CYS A 97 0.13 -9.57 -7.08
CA CYS A 97 0.69 -10.68 -6.31
C CYS A 97 1.90 -11.31 -7.01
N ALA A 98 1.83 -11.54 -8.32
CA ALA A 98 2.95 -12.09 -9.09
C ALA A 98 4.15 -11.15 -9.08
N ALA A 99 3.93 -9.85 -9.25
CA ALA A 99 4.97 -8.83 -9.16
C ALA A 99 5.61 -8.80 -7.76
N MET A 100 4.79 -8.91 -6.70
CA MET A 100 5.27 -8.92 -5.32
C MET A 100 6.07 -10.19 -5.00
N LEU A 101 5.61 -11.36 -5.46
CA LEU A 101 6.35 -12.62 -5.32
C LEU A 101 7.70 -12.55 -6.06
N GLY A 102 7.72 -12.03 -7.28
CA GLY A 102 8.95 -11.79 -8.02
C GLY A 102 9.90 -10.83 -7.31
N PHE A 103 9.37 -9.72 -6.78
CA PHE A 103 10.15 -8.75 -6.01
C PHE A 103 10.74 -9.37 -4.74
N LEU A 104 9.96 -10.12 -3.97
CA LEU A 104 10.43 -10.79 -2.76
C LEU A 104 11.49 -11.87 -3.02
N GLY A 105 11.51 -12.46 -4.21
CA GLY A 105 12.57 -13.37 -4.67
C GLY A 105 13.89 -12.69 -5.04
N THR A 106 13.91 -11.36 -5.17
CA THR A 106 15.14 -10.62 -5.47
C THR A 106 16.02 -10.48 -4.22
N ARG A 107 17.30 -10.14 -4.43
CA ARG A 107 18.24 -9.86 -3.33
C ARG A 107 17.74 -8.76 -2.39
N LEU A 108 17.07 -7.74 -2.92
CA LEU A 108 16.44 -6.67 -2.12
C LEU A 108 15.28 -7.19 -1.28
N GLY A 109 14.40 -8.01 -1.86
CA GLY A 109 13.28 -8.60 -1.14
C GLY A 109 13.74 -9.50 0.01
N LEU A 110 14.75 -10.33 -0.23
CA LEU A 110 15.38 -11.15 0.82
C LEU A 110 16.00 -10.29 1.93
N SER A 111 16.67 -9.19 1.58
CA SER A 111 17.24 -8.25 2.55
C SER A 111 16.17 -7.56 3.39
N ILE A 112 15.01 -7.23 2.81
CA ILE A 112 13.87 -6.63 3.52
C ILE A 112 13.31 -7.62 4.53
N ARG A 113 13.12 -8.89 4.14
CA ARG A 113 12.65 -9.95 5.04
C ARG A 113 13.63 -10.17 6.20
N ALA A 114 14.92 -10.29 5.90
CA ALA A 114 15.96 -10.44 6.93
C ALA A 114 15.99 -9.23 7.89
N THR A 115 15.77 -8.01 7.39
CA THR A 115 15.69 -6.79 8.21
C THR A 115 14.50 -6.82 9.15
N GLY A 116 13.37 -7.39 8.73
CA GLY A 116 12.19 -7.59 9.57
C GLY A 116 12.42 -8.59 10.70
N ASP A 117 13.19 -9.63 10.44
CA ASP A 117 13.48 -10.66 11.44
C ASP A 117 14.51 -10.18 12.48
N ASN A 118 15.65 -9.64 12.04
CA ASN A 118 16.71 -9.19 12.96
C ASN A 118 17.60 -8.11 12.32
N THR A 119 17.41 -6.87 12.73
CA THR A 119 18.18 -5.72 12.25
C THR A 119 19.65 -5.76 12.64
N ALA A 120 20.00 -6.36 13.78
CA ALA A 120 21.39 -6.48 14.23
C ALA A 120 22.18 -7.46 13.35
N MET A 121 21.58 -8.58 12.97
CA MET A 121 22.17 -9.57 12.07
C MET A 121 22.40 -8.97 10.67
N VAL A 122 21.46 -8.18 10.18
CA VAL A 122 21.55 -7.52 8.86
C VAL A 122 22.70 -6.49 8.82
N ARG A 123 22.89 -5.75 9.91
CA ARG A 123 24.04 -4.83 10.06
C ARG A 123 25.38 -5.58 10.04
N ALA A 124 25.45 -6.71 10.71
CA ALA A 124 26.65 -7.57 10.70
C ALA A 124 26.98 -8.11 9.30
N SER A 125 25.96 -8.28 8.46
CA SER A 125 26.09 -8.72 7.06
C SER A 125 26.37 -7.56 6.07
N SER A 126 26.80 -6.39 6.57
CA SER A 126 27.12 -5.19 5.75
C SER A 126 25.94 -4.63 4.95
N ILE A 127 24.72 -5.00 5.28
CA ILE A 127 23.51 -4.46 4.66
C ILE A 127 23.01 -3.27 5.49
N ASN A 128 22.69 -2.16 4.83
CA ASN A 128 22.15 -0.98 5.51
C ASN A 128 20.64 -1.14 5.80
N PRO A 129 20.22 -1.30 7.07
CA PRO A 129 18.80 -1.48 7.39
C PRO A 129 17.94 -0.27 7.02
N ALA A 130 18.50 0.95 7.08
CA ALA A 130 17.75 2.16 6.72
C ALA A 130 17.34 2.13 5.24
N PHE A 131 18.20 1.64 4.36
CA PHE A 131 17.89 1.50 2.94
C PHE A 131 16.80 0.43 2.70
N THR A 132 16.91 -0.73 3.33
CA THR A 132 15.92 -1.81 3.18
C THR A 132 14.55 -1.42 3.71
N ILE A 133 14.47 -0.73 4.85
CA ILE A 133 13.24 -0.18 5.40
C ILE A 133 12.63 0.84 4.44
N THR A 134 13.45 1.75 3.90
CA THR A 134 12.97 2.77 2.95
C THR A 134 12.36 2.14 1.71
N VAL A 135 13.04 1.17 1.09
CA VAL A 135 12.52 0.47 -0.09
C VAL A 135 11.23 -0.28 0.24
N GLY A 136 11.19 -0.98 1.38
CA GLY A 136 9.99 -1.70 1.82
C GLY A 136 8.77 -0.78 1.99
N LEU A 137 8.95 0.38 2.65
CA LEU A 137 7.89 1.36 2.84
C LEU A 137 7.43 2.02 1.52
N CYS A 138 8.36 2.29 0.59
CA CYS A 138 8.02 2.80 -0.73
C CYS A 138 7.17 1.81 -1.53
N VAL A 139 7.53 0.53 -1.53
CA VAL A 139 6.77 -0.53 -2.22
C VAL A 139 5.41 -0.72 -1.58
N SER A 140 5.34 -0.74 -0.25
CA SER A 140 4.08 -0.81 0.48
C SER A 140 3.16 0.37 0.16
N GLY A 141 3.70 1.60 0.19
CA GLY A 141 2.96 2.81 -0.18
C GLY A 141 2.43 2.79 -1.61
N ALA A 142 3.22 2.27 -2.56
CA ALA A 142 2.78 2.11 -3.94
C ALA A 142 1.59 1.15 -4.08
N LEU A 143 1.63 0.01 -3.40
CA LEU A 143 0.53 -0.98 -3.42
C LEU A 143 -0.73 -0.46 -2.74
N CYS A 144 -0.59 0.24 -1.60
CA CYS A 144 -1.72 0.89 -0.93
C CYS A 144 -2.38 1.94 -1.82
N ALA A 145 -1.59 2.77 -2.50
CA ALA A 145 -2.11 3.79 -3.39
C ALA A 145 -2.76 3.18 -4.65
N LEU A 146 -2.22 2.07 -5.17
CA LEU A 146 -2.84 1.31 -6.25
C LEU A 146 -4.22 0.79 -5.84
N SER A 147 -4.32 0.20 -4.66
CA SER A 147 -5.59 -0.30 -4.11
C SER A 147 -6.61 0.83 -3.92
N GLY A 148 -6.20 1.96 -3.33
CA GLY A 148 -7.05 3.14 -3.18
C GLY A 148 -7.50 3.74 -4.51
N GLY A 149 -6.60 3.82 -5.49
CA GLY A 149 -6.91 4.29 -6.84
C GLY A 149 -7.91 3.40 -7.59
N LEU A 150 -7.81 2.08 -7.41
CA LEU A 150 -8.78 1.13 -7.97
C LEU A 150 -10.15 1.26 -7.30
N LEU A 151 -10.16 1.40 -5.96
CA LEU A 151 -11.40 1.58 -5.20
C LEU A 151 -12.14 2.85 -5.62
N ALA A 152 -11.44 3.98 -5.75
CA ALA A 152 -12.01 5.24 -6.20
C ALA A 152 -12.59 5.13 -7.63
N GLN A 153 -11.92 4.44 -8.54
CA GLN A 153 -12.42 4.19 -9.88
C GLN A 153 -13.61 3.22 -9.91
N TYR A 154 -13.65 2.24 -9.00
CA TYR A 154 -14.77 1.32 -8.87
C TYR A 154 -16.04 2.03 -8.36
N GLN A 155 -15.89 2.83 -7.29
CA GLN A 155 -16.99 3.59 -6.70
C GLN A 155 -17.40 4.79 -7.55
N LYS A 156 -16.58 5.22 -8.50
CA LYS A 156 -16.75 6.46 -9.29
C LYS A 156 -16.90 7.70 -8.42
N SER A 157 -16.39 7.65 -7.22
CA SER A 157 -16.36 8.75 -6.26
C SER A 157 -15.07 8.67 -5.45
N CYS A 158 -14.53 9.82 -5.10
CA CYS A 158 -13.41 9.92 -4.18
C CYS A 158 -13.91 10.69 -2.96
N ASP A 159 -13.84 10.07 -1.80
CA ASP A 159 -14.17 10.68 -0.52
C ASP A 159 -12.93 10.61 0.37
N ILE A 160 -12.55 11.76 0.93
CA ILE A 160 -11.36 11.87 1.78
C ILE A 160 -11.49 11.06 3.08
N ASN A 161 -12.73 10.81 3.52
CA ASN A 161 -13.00 10.08 4.76
C ASN A 161 -13.00 8.56 4.61
N VAL A 162 -12.97 8.01 3.39
CA VAL A 162 -12.93 6.56 3.16
C VAL A 162 -11.71 5.92 3.83
N GLY A 163 -10.59 6.64 3.90
CA GLY A 163 -9.38 6.19 4.61
C GLY A 163 -9.49 6.21 6.13
N THR A 164 -10.44 6.99 6.68
CA THR A 164 -10.63 7.13 8.12
C THR A 164 -11.25 5.84 8.67
N GLY A 165 -10.56 5.18 9.60
CA GLY A 165 -11.00 3.89 10.14
C GLY A 165 -10.44 2.66 9.39
N MET A 166 -9.94 2.78 8.16
CA MET A 166 -9.30 1.66 7.46
C MET A 166 -8.07 1.14 8.20
N VAL A 167 -7.34 2.01 8.89
CA VAL A 167 -6.20 1.62 9.74
C VAL A 167 -6.67 0.72 10.89
N THR A 168 -7.80 1.04 11.52
CA THR A 168 -8.37 0.25 12.61
C THR A 168 -8.81 -1.13 12.12
N ILE A 169 -9.48 -1.18 10.96
CA ILE A 169 -9.91 -2.46 10.34
C ILE A 169 -8.68 -3.29 9.94
N ALA A 170 -7.65 -2.65 9.37
CA ALA A 170 -6.42 -3.33 8.99
C ALA A 170 -5.68 -3.91 10.20
N LEU A 171 -5.57 -3.15 11.29
CA LEU A 171 -4.96 -3.64 12.54
C LEU A 171 -5.78 -4.77 13.17
N ALA A 172 -7.10 -4.64 13.19
CA ALA A 172 -7.97 -5.70 13.71
C ALA A 172 -7.84 -6.98 12.89
N SER A 173 -7.87 -6.88 11.55
CA SER A 173 -7.71 -8.05 10.68
C SER A 173 -6.32 -8.69 10.79
N LEU A 174 -5.27 -7.89 11.00
CA LEU A 174 -3.93 -8.39 11.24
C LEU A 174 -3.84 -9.16 12.56
N ILE A 175 -4.38 -8.61 13.65
CA ILE A 175 -4.40 -9.28 14.96
C ILE A 175 -5.20 -10.59 14.89
N ILE A 176 -6.38 -10.57 14.25
CA ILE A 176 -7.19 -11.77 14.06
C ILE A 176 -6.42 -12.80 13.22
N GLY A 177 -5.79 -12.37 12.12
CA GLY A 177 -4.98 -13.24 11.28
C GLY A 177 -3.81 -13.87 12.03
N GLU A 178 -3.10 -13.09 12.84
CA GLU A 178 -1.99 -13.59 13.67
C GLU A 178 -2.45 -14.57 14.75
N THR A 179 -3.64 -14.38 15.33
CA THR A 179 -4.18 -15.29 16.34
C THR A 179 -4.67 -16.60 15.75
N LEU A 180 -5.25 -16.57 14.54
CA LEU A 180 -5.78 -17.75 13.86
C LEU A 180 -4.70 -18.62 13.23
N VAL A 181 -3.72 -17.99 12.57
CA VAL A 181 -2.64 -18.71 11.86
C VAL A 181 -1.51 -19.09 12.82
N GLY A 182 -1.44 -18.44 13.97
CA GLY A 182 -0.34 -18.56 14.94
C GLY A 182 0.94 -17.95 14.37
N LYS A 183 1.62 -17.10 15.10
CA LYS A 183 3.02 -16.83 14.76
C LYS A 183 3.76 -18.16 14.94
N PRO A 184 4.61 -18.58 14.00
CA PRO A 184 5.66 -19.54 14.32
C PRO A 184 6.64 -18.82 15.25
N VAL A 185 6.22 -18.62 16.49
CA VAL A 185 7.10 -18.16 17.54
C VAL A 185 8.02 -19.32 17.81
N SER A 186 9.24 -19.19 17.37
CA SER A 186 10.32 -20.06 17.79
C SER A 186 10.47 -19.89 19.30
N TYR A 187 9.74 -20.67 20.09
CA TYR A 187 9.85 -20.75 21.55
C TYR A 187 11.21 -21.31 22.02
N THR A 188 12.16 -21.49 21.09
CA THR A 188 13.47 -22.08 21.36
C THR A 188 14.38 -21.21 22.21
N HIS A 189 13.99 -20.00 22.59
CA HIS A 189 14.84 -19.12 23.41
C HIS A 189 14.24 -18.72 24.76
N LEU A 190 13.17 -19.35 25.22
CA LEU A 190 12.60 -19.10 26.54
C LEU A 190 12.96 -20.14 27.60
N THR A 191 13.80 -21.13 27.28
CA THR A 191 14.48 -21.90 28.29
C THR A 191 15.74 -21.15 28.70
N LEU A 192 15.60 -20.23 29.65
CA LEU A 192 16.73 -19.76 30.44
C LEU A 192 17.39 -20.95 31.07
N PRO A 193 18.71 -21.19 30.89
CA PRO A 193 19.42 -22.14 31.69
C PRO A 193 19.42 -21.58 33.13
N THR A 194 18.78 -22.30 34.03
CA THR A 194 18.96 -22.14 35.49
C THR A 194 20.35 -22.56 35.87
#